data_f15444b516f6bd71c4df760b9b37f422
#
_entry.id   f15444b516f6bd71c4df760b9b37f422
#
_cell.length_a   1.000
_cell.length_b   1.000
_cell.length_c   1.000
_cell.angle_alpha   90.00
_cell.angle_beta   90.00
_cell.angle_gamma   90.00
#
_symmetry.space_group_name_H-M   'P 1'
#
loop_
_entity.id
_entity.type
_entity.pdbx_description
1 polymer ?
#
loop_
_entity_poly.entity_id
_entity_poly.type
_entity_poly.pdbx_seq_one_letter_code
_entity_poly.pdbx_strand_id
1 'polypeptide(L)'
;MSKLIPGRRNLLKAGAASLFLAGMPISGFAKGKPPGSISVIILEGGMDGLATIPPIGDPDLMRMRKSISPEGYLPLNDFFGLHPSLKFYAQLMARGHASAVHATAFPYTKRSHFEGQNMIEGGGLSPFSEKTGWLGRALDLADVAGRSLSLDMPLILRGHHENDNFYPASIRGSSRPKADLVNMIAMGHQMDAAQIFTKVARKSEENIQVPRDPASLARYAGQAMAQADGPVASIIRVDNFDTHANQVEEGDTDAGRLARQLTVVDDVIAGYRRGLGEAWDDAIILTLTEFGRTVSVNGTLGTDHGYASVGLLAGGSLSGSGVIADWPGLSKKDQFEKRDLMATIDYRSVCAACLEKSLGLDHDLIASQIFHQPDLPRVFEHLFA
;
A
#
# COMPACT_ATOMS: atom_id res chain seq x y z
N MET A 1 38.14 -41.09 -17.21
CA MET A 1 37.80 -39.69 -16.97
C MET A 1 37.51 -38.99 -18.30
N SER A 2 36.26 -38.95 -18.69
CA SER A 2 35.83 -38.37 -19.97
C SER A 2 35.44 -36.88 -19.71
N LYS A 3 36.17 -35.95 -20.33
CA LYS A 3 35.83 -34.50 -20.29
C LYS A 3 34.66 -34.27 -21.26
N LEU A 4 33.50 -33.94 -20.73
CA LEU A 4 32.35 -33.44 -21.51
C LEU A 4 32.71 -32.05 -22.06
N ILE A 5 32.87 -31.95 -23.36
CA ILE A 5 33.00 -30.70 -24.11
C ILE A 5 31.56 -30.23 -24.42
N PRO A 6 31.11 -29.06 -23.96
CA PRO A 6 29.76 -28.58 -24.31
C PRO A 6 29.68 -28.26 -25.81
N GLY A 7 28.67 -28.81 -26.46
CA GLY A 7 28.51 -28.69 -27.92
C GLY A 7 28.22 -27.25 -28.34
N ARG A 8 28.72 -26.86 -29.52
CA ARG A 8 28.56 -25.51 -30.15
C ARG A 8 27.15 -24.95 -30.15
N ARG A 9 26.10 -25.80 -30.09
CA ARG A 9 24.70 -25.38 -29.99
C ARG A 9 24.33 -24.72 -28.63
N ASN A 10 24.97 -25.08 -27.54
CA ASN A 10 24.72 -24.52 -26.24
C ASN A 10 25.45 -23.16 -26.05
N LEU A 11 26.57 -22.96 -26.74
CA LEU A 11 27.27 -21.70 -26.77
C LEU A 11 26.50 -20.62 -27.57
N LEU A 12 25.83 -21.01 -28.65
CA LEU A 12 25.00 -20.12 -29.49
C LEU A 12 23.71 -19.70 -28.77
N LYS A 13 23.12 -20.57 -27.92
CA LYS A 13 21.96 -20.21 -27.12
C LYS A 13 22.29 -19.25 -25.96
N ALA A 14 23.46 -19.38 -25.36
CA ALA A 14 23.95 -18.45 -24.35
C ALA A 14 24.34 -17.09 -24.98
N GLY A 15 24.93 -17.10 -26.17
CA GLY A 15 25.28 -15.87 -26.91
C GLY A 15 24.08 -15.09 -27.45
N ALA A 16 23.00 -15.79 -27.86
CA ALA A 16 21.78 -15.12 -28.33
C ALA A 16 20.98 -14.47 -27.20
N ALA A 17 20.96 -15.08 -25.99
CA ALA A 17 20.36 -14.47 -24.82
C ALA A 17 21.12 -13.22 -24.35
N SER A 18 22.45 -13.22 -24.47
CA SER A 18 23.29 -12.05 -24.12
C SER A 18 23.17 -10.91 -25.12
N LEU A 19 22.88 -11.18 -26.39
CA LEU A 19 22.70 -10.17 -27.43
C LEU A 19 21.32 -9.51 -27.38
N PHE A 20 20.30 -10.18 -26.86
CA PHE A 20 18.96 -9.59 -26.68
C PHE A 20 18.91 -8.63 -25.50
N LEU A 21 19.74 -8.83 -24.46
CA LEU A 21 19.90 -7.91 -23.34
C LEU A 21 20.76 -6.69 -23.65
N ALA A 22 21.62 -6.79 -24.68
CA ALA A 22 22.50 -5.67 -25.09
C ALA A 22 21.85 -4.66 -26.05
N GLY A 23 20.62 -4.90 -26.49
CA GLY A 23 19.90 -4.05 -27.46
C GLY A 23 18.79 -3.21 -26.89
N MET A 24 18.44 -3.34 -25.61
CA MET A 24 17.60 -2.35 -24.95
C MET A 24 18.48 -1.17 -24.51
N PRO A 25 18.07 0.09 -24.79
CA PRO A 25 18.74 1.22 -24.16
C PRO A 25 18.50 1.05 -22.66
N ILE A 26 19.50 0.58 -21.95
CA ILE A 26 19.60 0.78 -20.52
C ILE A 26 19.79 2.29 -20.39
N SER A 27 18.70 3.01 -20.28
CA SER A 27 18.73 4.39 -19.81
C SER A 27 19.42 4.29 -18.46
N GLY A 28 20.70 4.72 -18.41
CA GLY A 28 21.49 4.57 -17.21
C GLY A 28 20.79 5.31 -16.10
N PHE A 29 20.16 4.58 -15.20
CA PHE A 29 19.74 5.14 -13.93
C PHE A 29 21.03 5.60 -13.25
N ALA A 30 21.17 6.91 -13.13
CA ALA A 30 22.19 7.45 -12.25
C ALA A 30 21.93 6.79 -10.86
N LYS A 31 22.96 6.15 -10.30
CA LYS A 31 22.94 5.65 -8.90
C LYS A 31 22.79 6.85 -7.98
N GLY A 32 21.58 7.35 -7.85
CA GLY A 32 21.21 8.48 -7.02
C GLY A 32 20.10 8.07 -6.06
N LYS A 33 20.02 8.74 -4.93
CA LYS A 33 18.87 8.59 -4.02
C LYS A 33 17.57 8.81 -4.82
N PRO A 34 16.54 7.94 -4.68
CA PRO A 34 15.25 8.16 -5.35
C PRO A 34 14.68 9.54 -5.00
N PRO A 35 13.85 10.13 -5.88
CA PRO A 35 13.29 11.46 -5.68
C PRO A 35 12.40 11.57 -4.44
N GLY A 36 11.87 10.43 -3.95
CA GLY A 36 10.98 10.41 -2.80
C GLY A 36 10.93 9.07 -2.08
N SER A 37 9.89 8.90 -1.27
CA SER A 37 9.62 7.67 -0.53
C SER A 37 8.15 7.30 -0.61
N ILE A 38 7.84 5.99 -0.42
CA ILE A 38 6.48 5.47 -0.51
C ILE A 38 6.14 4.62 0.72
N SER A 39 5.00 4.88 1.35
CA SER A 39 4.45 4.04 2.41
C SER A 39 3.11 3.48 2.00
N VAL A 40 2.90 2.19 2.21
CA VAL A 40 1.63 1.52 1.91
C VAL A 40 0.97 1.08 3.21
N ILE A 41 -0.29 1.47 3.39
CA ILE A 41 -1.15 1.01 4.48
C ILE A 41 -2.15 0.02 3.90
N ILE A 42 -2.03 -1.25 4.22
CA ILE A 42 -2.98 -2.28 3.78
C ILE A 42 -4.12 -2.34 4.79
N LEU A 43 -5.33 -2.07 4.33
CA LEU A 43 -6.57 -2.07 5.12
C LEU A 43 -7.29 -3.40 4.92
N GLU A 44 -7.08 -4.34 5.85
CA GLU A 44 -7.58 -5.71 5.72
C GLU A 44 -9.05 -5.83 6.17
N GLY A 45 -9.87 -6.38 5.30
CA GLY A 45 -11.28 -6.65 5.56
C GLY A 45 -12.25 -5.94 4.60
N GLY A 46 -11.75 -5.27 3.57
CA GLY A 46 -12.61 -4.59 2.59
C GLY A 46 -13.19 -3.29 3.15
N MET A 47 -12.39 -2.23 3.18
CA MET A 47 -12.83 -0.93 3.69
C MET A 47 -14.03 -0.38 2.92
N ASP A 48 -15.02 0.11 3.62
CA ASP A 48 -16.22 0.73 3.05
C ASP A 48 -15.92 2.13 2.51
N GLY A 49 -15.61 2.22 1.21
CA GLY A 49 -15.33 3.47 0.54
C GLY A 49 -16.51 4.44 0.53
N LEU A 50 -17.74 3.93 0.43
CA LEU A 50 -18.96 4.73 0.43
C LEU A 50 -19.27 5.39 1.78
N ALA A 51 -18.76 4.86 2.88
CA ALA A 51 -18.88 5.48 4.20
C ALA A 51 -17.63 6.29 4.55
N THR A 52 -16.47 5.94 4.01
CA THR A 52 -15.20 6.66 4.23
C THR A 52 -15.18 8.02 3.51
N ILE A 53 -15.56 8.02 2.24
CA ILE A 53 -15.74 9.23 1.39
C ILE A 53 -17.16 9.19 0.81
N PRO A 54 -18.19 9.54 1.61
CA PRO A 54 -19.58 9.44 1.14
C PRO A 54 -19.85 10.39 -0.03
N PRO A 55 -20.47 9.88 -1.13
CA PRO A 55 -20.90 10.69 -2.26
C PRO A 55 -22.22 11.39 -1.94
N ILE A 56 -22.15 12.43 -1.11
CA ILE A 56 -23.31 13.14 -0.56
C ILE A 56 -24.18 13.82 -1.63
N GLY A 57 -23.61 14.09 -2.80
CA GLY A 57 -24.32 14.61 -3.97
C GLY A 57 -25.05 13.53 -4.78
N ASP A 58 -24.84 12.24 -4.50
CA ASP A 58 -25.57 11.17 -5.20
C ASP A 58 -26.95 10.97 -4.55
N PRO A 59 -28.05 11.13 -5.30
CA PRO A 59 -29.42 11.05 -4.75
C PRO A 59 -29.77 9.68 -4.17
N ASP A 60 -29.07 8.64 -4.57
CA ASP A 60 -29.31 7.26 -4.14
C ASP A 60 -28.58 6.89 -2.85
N LEU A 61 -27.57 7.68 -2.40
CA LEU A 61 -26.82 7.41 -1.18
C LEU A 61 -27.76 7.29 0.03
N MET A 62 -28.53 8.32 0.31
CA MET A 62 -29.41 8.33 1.48
C MET A 62 -30.57 7.35 1.35
N ARG A 63 -31.01 7.04 0.14
CA ARG A 63 -32.04 6.01 -0.10
C ARG A 63 -31.54 4.61 0.28
N MET A 64 -30.28 4.31 0.03
CA MET A 64 -29.70 2.96 0.19
C MET A 64 -28.94 2.79 1.50
N ARG A 65 -28.39 3.86 2.07
CA ARG A 65 -27.40 3.79 3.16
C ARG A 65 -27.70 4.72 4.34
N LYS A 66 -28.88 5.32 4.45
CA LYS A 66 -29.23 6.28 5.51
C LYS A 66 -28.83 5.79 6.91
N SER A 67 -29.04 4.49 7.19
CA SER A 67 -28.78 3.93 8.52
C SER A 67 -27.29 3.74 8.87
N ILE A 68 -26.37 3.93 7.91
CA ILE A 68 -24.93 3.77 8.11
C ILE A 68 -24.10 4.90 7.48
N SER A 69 -24.73 5.87 6.80
CA SER A 69 -24.02 7.03 6.28
C SER A 69 -23.69 7.98 7.42
N PRO A 70 -22.43 8.43 7.57
CA PRO A 70 -22.05 9.35 8.64
C PRO A 70 -22.81 10.65 8.53
N GLU A 71 -23.49 11.08 9.60
CA GLU A 71 -24.25 12.34 9.64
C GLU A 71 -23.31 13.54 9.85
N GLY A 72 -22.22 13.36 10.61
CA GLY A 72 -21.20 14.37 10.87
C GLY A 72 -20.10 14.46 9.83
N TYR A 73 -20.33 14.01 8.59
CA TYR A 73 -19.31 14.09 7.54
C TYR A 73 -18.77 15.52 7.35
N LEU A 74 -17.49 15.61 7.01
CA LEU A 74 -16.83 16.89 6.68
C LEU A 74 -16.96 17.10 5.16
N PRO A 75 -17.58 18.18 4.67
CA PRO A 75 -17.72 18.42 3.23
C PRO A 75 -16.34 18.61 2.60
N LEU A 76 -16.06 17.86 1.52
CA LEU A 76 -14.87 18.05 0.68
C LEU A 76 -15.16 18.92 -0.54
N ASN A 77 -16.34 18.76 -1.09
CA ASN A 77 -16.93 19.58 -2.16
C ASN A 77 -18.44 19.37 -2.18
N ASP A 78 -19.14 19.86 -3.20
CA ASP A 78 -20.61 19.75 -3.34
C ASP A 78 -21.10 18.30 -3.53
N PHE A 79 -20.19 17.36 -3.86
CA PHE A 79 -20.53 15.99 -4.16
C PHE A 79 -20.00 14.96 -3.16
N PHE A 80 -18.82 15.17 -2.58
CA PHE A 80 -18.18 14.23 -1.65
C PHE A 80 -18.01 14.82 -0.26
N GLY A 81 -18.19 13.96 0.76
CA GLY A 81 -17.83 14.22 2.14
C GLY A 81 -16.68 13.33 2.60
N LEU A 82 -16.20 13.57 3.80
CA LEU A 82 -15.18 12.78 4.49
C LEU A 82 -15.74 12.29 5.82
N HIS A 83 -15.50 11.02 6.15
CA HIS A 83 -15.91 10.47 7.45
C HIS A 83 -15.30 11.28 8.63
N PRO A 84 -16.07 11.63 9.66
CA PRO A 84 -15.62 12.52 10.74
C PRO A 84 -14.47 11.97 11.59
N SER A 85 -14.19 10.68 11.52
CA SER A 85 -13.03 10.06 12.18
C SER A 85 -11.69 10.41 11.53
N LEU A 86 -11.67 10.88 10.28
CA LEU A 86 -10.45 11.22 9.52
C LEU A 86 -10.05 12.69 9.73
N LYS A 87 -9.84 13.09 10.97
CA LYS A 87 -9.63 14.50 11.36
C LYS A 87 -8.29 15.07 10.91
N PHE A 88 -7.22 14.30 11.06
CA PHE A 88 -5.88 14.70 10.61
C PHE A 88 -5.80 14.68 9.08
N TYR A 89 -6.39 13.68 8.45
CA TYR A 89 -6.50 13.60 6.99
C TYR A 89 -7.24 14.82 6.41
N ALA A 90 -8.32 15.28 7.06
CA ALA A 90 -9.02 16.52 6.68
C ALA A 90 -8.09 17.76 6.74
N GLN A 91 -7.22 17.84 7.76
CA GLN A 91 -6.23 18.93 7.86
C GLN A 91 -5.19 18.84 6.73
N LEU A 92 -4.79 17.64 6.33
CA LEU A 92 -3.88 17.43 5.20
C LEU A 92 -4.55 17.84 3.88
N MET A 93 -5.82 17.46 3.67
CA MET A 93 -6.59 17.88 2.50
C MET A 93 -6.68 19.41 2.43
N ALA A 94 -6.96 20.09 3.53
CA ALA A 94 -7.02 21.55 3.57
C ALA A 94 -5.66 22.23 3.24
N ARG A 95 -4.55 21.50 3.33
CA ARG A 95 -3.19 21.98 3.02
C ARG A 95 -2.68 21.55 1.64
N GLY A 96 -3.43 20.80 0.86
CA GLY A 96 -2.97 20.26 -0.41
C GLY A 96 -2.13 18.98 -0.29
N HIS A 97 -2.09 18.35 0.88
CA HIS A 97 -1.23 17.19 1.19
C HIS A 97 -2.01 15.88 1.33
N ALA A 98 -3.26 15.82 0.89
CA ALA A 98 -4.03 14.59 0.81
C ALA A 98 -5.05 14.63 -0.33
N SER A 99 -5.27 13.48 -0.96
CA SER A 99 -6.26 13.26 -2.01
C SER A 99 -6.86 11.87 -1.88
N ALA A 100 -8.08 11.68 -2.39
CA ALA A 100 -8.71 10.37 -2.46
C ALA A 100 -9.02 9.99 -3.91
N VAL A 101 -8.88 8.70 -4.27
CA VAL A 101 -9.29 8.17 -5.56
C VAL A 101 -10.48 7.25 -5.33
N HIS A 102 -11.67 7.66 -5.76
CA HIS A 102 -12.91 6.93 -5.51
C HIS A 102 -13.31 6.03 -6.69
N ALA A 103 -14.25 5.12 -6.46
CA ALA A 103 -14.71 4.13 -7.43
C ALA A 103 -13.55 3.35 -8.06
N THR A 104 -12.60 2.95 -7.24
CA THR A 104 -11.37 2.26 -7.67
C THR A 104 -11.28 0.85 -7.10
N ALA A 105 -10.68 -0.06 -7.85
CA ALA A 105 -10.39 -1.44 -7.41
C ALA A 105 -9.19 -2.02 -8.17
N PHE A 106 -8.57 -3.05 -7.60
CA PHE A 106 -7.80 -4.01 -8.39
C PHE A 106 -8.76 -4.87 -9.23
N PRO A 107 -8.33 -5.45 -10.36
CA PRO A 107 -9.20 -6.21 -11.26
C PRO A 107 -9.56 -7.60 -10.68
N TYR A 108 -10.25 -7.60 -9.55
CA TYR A 108 -10.66 -8.78 -8.81
C TYR A 108 -12.10 -8.66 -8.29
N THR A 109 -13.00 -9.56 -8.72
CA THR A 109 -14.45 -9.44 -8.48
C THR A 109 -15.05 -10.57 -7.65
N LYS A 110 -14.25 -11.55 -7.20
CA LYS A 110 -14.78 -12.74 -6.50
C LYS A 110 -14.99 -12.54 -4.98
N ARG A 111 -14.56 -11.40 -4.42
CA ARG A 111 -14.85 -11.00 -3.03
C ARG A 111 -14.32 -11.97 -1.96
N SER A 112 -13.23 -12.69 -2.23
CA SER A 112 -12.52 -13.51 -1.26
C SER A 112 -11.36 -12.71 -0.67
N HIS A 113 -11.29 -12.56 0.65
CA HIS A 113 -10.18 -11.87 1.31
C HIS A 113 -8.83 -12.45 0.91
N PHE A 114 -8.71 -13.78 0.94
CA PHE A 114 -7.45 -14.45 0.65
C PHE A 114 -6.95 -14.20 -0.78
N GLU A 115 -7.84 -14.32 -1.77
CA GLU A 115 -7.49 -14.01 -3.17
C GLU A 115 -7.32 -12.51 -3.39
N GLY A 116 -8.18 -11.66 -2.81
CA GLY A 116 -8.13 -10.21 -2.94
C GLY A 116 -6.87 -9.60 -2.33
N GLN A 117 -6.45 -10.06 -1.14
CA GLN A 117 -5.18 -9.67 -0.53
C GLN A 117 -3.99 -10.07 -1.40
N ASN A 118 -4.02 -11.29 -1.98
CA ASN A 118 -2.99 -11.70 -2.93
C ASN A 118 -2.93 -10.78 -4.16
N MET A 119 -4.09 -10.35 -4.68
CA MET A 119 -4.17 -9.43 -5.82
C MET A 119 -3.56 -8.06 -5.51
N ILE A 120 -3.94 -7.43 -4.39
CA ILE A 120 -3.44 -6.10 -4.05
C ILE A 120 -1.96 -6.08 -3.67
N GLU A 121 -1.42 -7.20 -3.20
CA GLU A 121 -0.01 -7.33 -2.88
C GLU A 121 0.83 -7.79 -4.08
N GLY A 122 0.32 -8.73 -4.85
CA GLY A 122 1.00 -9.26 -6.04
C GLY A 122 0.98 -8.30 -7.23
N GLY A 123 -0.13 -7.56 -7.41
CA GLY A 123 -0.32 -6.65 -8.54
C GLY A 123 -0.52 -7.37 -9.88
N GLY A 124 -0.73 -8.70 -9.88
CA GLY A 124 -0.88 -9.50 -11.07
C GLY A 124 -2.27 -9.41 -11.72
N LEU A 125 -2.49 -10.23 -12.75
CA LEU A 125 -3.75 -10.27 -13.52
C LEU A 125 -4.77 -11.27 -12.95
N SER A 126 -4.32 -12.19 -12.10
CA SER A 126 -5.18 -13.17 -11.42
C SER A 126 -4.57 -13.56 -10.06
N PRO A 127 -5.40 -14.06 -9.12
CA PRO A 127 -4.91 -14.51 -7.82
C PRO A 127 -3.80 -15.57 -7.97
N PHE A 128 -2.75 -15.43 -7.19
CA PHE A 128 -1.59 -16.33 -7.11
C PHE A 128 -0.76 -16.45 -8.40
N SER A 129 -1.00 -15.60 -9.41
CA SER A 129 -0.15 -15.55 -10.60
C SER A 129 1.27 -15.07 -10.27
N GLU A 130 1.39 -14.19 -9.26
CA GLU A 130 2.67 -13.61 -8.89
C GLU A 130 3.24 -14.24 -7.61
N LYS A 131 4.54 -14.55 -7.63
CA LYS A 131 5.30 -15.01 -6.46
C LYS A 131 6.00 -13.88 -5.72
N THR A 132 6.08 -12.72 -6.37
CA THR A 132 6.70 -11.48 -5.88
C THR A 132 5.66 -10.37 -5.81
N GLY A 133 5.89 -9.38 -4.95
CA GLY A 133 5.01 -8.24 -4.81
C GLY A 133 5.33 -7.11 -5.80
N TRP A 134 4.33 -6.32 -6.17
CA TRP A 134 4.54 -5.21 -7.09
C TRP A 134 5.53 -4.17 -6.55
N LEU A 135 5.48 -3.88 -5.24
CA LEU A 135 6.42 -2.95 -4.63
C LEU A 135 7.83 -3.55 -4.52
N GLY A 136 7.95 -4.85 -4.20
CA GLY A 136 9.24 -5.54 -4.22
C GLY A 136 9.90 -5.49 -5.60
N ARG A 137 9.14 -5.72 -6.69
CA ARG A 137 9.65 -5.57 -8.07
C ARG A 137 10.06 -4.13 -8.40
N ALA A 138 9.29 -3.15 -7.91
CA ALA A 138 9.61 -1.73 -8.11
C ALA A 138 10.92 -1.33 -7.40
N LEU A 139 11.11 -1.79 -6.16
CA LEU A 139 12.33 -1.54 -5.39
C LEU A 139 13.55 -2.22 -6.01
N ASP A 140 13.38 -3.45 -6.52
CA ASP A 140 14.42 -4.15 -7.27
C ASP A 140 14.83 -3.40 -8.53
N LEU A 141 13.85 -2.92 -9.29
CA LEU A 141 14.08 -2.13 -10.50
C LEU A 141 14.77 -0.79 -10.21
N ALA A 142 14.47 -0.17 -9.07
CA ALA A 142 15.08 1.09 -8.61
C ALA A 142 16.40 0.89 -7.83
N ASP A 143 16.80 -0.35 -7.53
CA ASP A 143 17.99 -0.71 -6.72
C ASP A 143 17.99 -0.04 -5.33
N VAL A 144 16.86 -0.12 -4.62
CA VAL A 144 16.64 0.49 -3.29
C VAL A 144 15.87 -0.43 -2.36
N ALA A 145 16.05 -0.26 -1.04
CA ALA A 145 15.47 -1.14 -0.03
C ALA A 145 14.15 -0.64 0.55
N GLY A 146 13.28 -1.59 0.92
CA GLY A 146 12.04 -1.38 1.66
C GLY A 146 12.02 -2.09 3.00
N ARG A 147 11.09 -1.70 3.86
CA ARG A 147 10.90 -2.28 5.19
C ARG A 147 9.44 -2.61 5.48
N SER A 148 9.19 -3.83 5.91
CA SER A 148 7.92 -4.23 6.51
C SER A 148 7.94 -4.04 8.03
N LEU A 149 6.79 -3.67 8.59
CA LEU A 149 6.54 -3.59 10.02
C LEU A 149 5.58 -4.71 10.48
N SER A 150 5.71 -5.86 9.89
CA SER A 150 4.91 -7.06 10.18
C SER A 150 5.77 -8.22 10.66
N LEU A 151 5.12 -9.28 11.17
CA LEU A 151 5.81 -10.46 11.70
C LEU A 151 6.61 -11.20 10.62
N ASP A 152 6.03 -11.35 9.44
CA ASP A 152 6.62 -12.03 8.28
C ASP A 152 6.72 -11.05 7.11
N MET A 153 7.65 -11.31 6.18
CA MET A 153 7.78 -10.52 4.96
C MET A 153 6.50 -10.65 4.12
N PRO A 154 5.71 -9.57 3.97
CA PRO A 154 4.48 -9.61 3.20
C PRO A 154 4.77 -9.80 1.71
N LEU A 155 3.80 -10.35 0.97
CA LEU A 155 3.96 -10.59 -0.46
C LEU A 155 4.33 -9.31 -1.22
N ILE A 156 3.74 -8.19 -0.87
CA ILE A 156 3.96 -6.89 -1.55
C ILE A 156 5.44 -6.48 -1.64
N LEU A 157 6.27 -6.88 -0.66
CA LEU A 157 7.72 -6.59 -0.65
C LEU A 157 8.61 -7.75 -1.13
N ARG A 158 8.05 -8.93 -1.39
CA ARG A 158 8.84 -10.05 -1.89
C ARG A 158 9.39 -9.76 -3.28
N GLY A 159 10.61 -10.23 -3.56
CA GLY A 159 11.25 -10.12 -4.87
C GLY A 159 12.52 -9.28 -4.87
N HIS A 160 12.74 -8.44 -3.87
CA HIS A 160 13.98 -7.70 -3.69
C HIS A 160 14.74 -8.20 -2.44
N HIS A 161 16.01 -8.55 -2.61
CA HIS A 161 16.82 -9.21 -1.59
C HIS A 161 17.25 -8.29 -0.42
N GLU A 162 17.26 -6.97 -0.64
CA GLU A 162 17.62 -5.98 0.38
C GLU A 162 16.44 -5.54 1.25
N ASN A 163 15.23 -5.99 0.94
CA ASN A 163 14.07 -5.70 1.79
C ASN A 163 14.21 -6.39 3.14
N ASP A 164 13.94 -5.67 4.21
CA ASP A 164 13.96 -6.19 5.55
C ASP A 164 12.59 -6.21 6.21
N ASN A 165 12.50 -6.94 7.32
CA ASN A 165 11.30 -7.07 8.10
C ASN A 165 11.60 -6.69 9.55
N PHE A 166 11.05 -5.59 10.01
CA PHE A 166 11.23 -5.12 11.38
C PHE A 166 9.95 -5.38 12.19
N TYR A 167 10.09 -6.26 13.17
CA TYR A 167 9.03 -6.52 14.12
C TYR A 167 9.62 -6.59 15.53
N PRO A 168 9.05 -5.85 16.51
CA PRO A 168 9.62 -5.82 17.86
C PRO A 168 9.56 -7.21 18.51
N ALA A 169 10.73 -7.79 18.80
CA ALA A 169 10.86 -9.11 19.43
C ALA A 169 10.11 -9.24 20.76
N SER A 170 9.83 -8.13 21.44
CA SER A 170 9.10 -8.08 22.71
C SER A 170 7.60 -8.45 22.62
N ILE A 171 7.03 -8.54 21.42
CA ILE A 171 5.59 -8.81 21.26
C ILE A 171 5.24 -10.29 21.50
N ARG A 172 6.19 -11.22 21.34
CA ARG A 172 5.91 -12.67 21.50
C ARG A 172 6.59 -13.35 22.68
N GLY A 173 7.25 -12.63 23.58
CA GLY A 173 7.91 -13.25 24.72
C GLY A 173 9.02 -14.26 24.33
N SER A 174 9.47 -14.26 23.07
CA SER A 174 10.59 -15.09 22.62
C SER A 174 11.89 -14.53 23.19
N SER A 175 12.64 -15.36 23.85
CA SER A 175 14.01 -15.05 24.26
C SER A 175 14.81 -14.56 23.06
N ARG A 176 15.38 -13.34 23.17
CA ARG A 176 16.37 -12.86 22.20
C ARG A 176 17.40 -13.95 21.96
N PRO A 177 17.88 -14.19 20.74
CA PRO A 177 19.05 -15.01 20.56
C PRO A 177 20.14 -14.46 21.49
N LYS A 178 20.75 -15.30 22.29
CA LYS A 178 21.84 -14.86 23.18
C LYS A 178 22.89 -14.19 22.31
N ALA A 179 23.42 -13.05 22.75
CA ALA A 179 24.46 -12.32 22.02
C ALA A 179 25.62 -13.25 21.57
N ASP A 180 25.95 -14.25 22.39
CA ASP A 180 26.93 -15.28 22.07
C ASP A 180 26.55 -16.12 20.84
N LEU A 181 25.26 -16.45 20.64
CA LEU A 181 24.81 -17.20 19.46
C LEU A 181 24.91 -16.33 18.19
N VAL A 182 24.55 -15.06 18.29
CA VAL A 182 24.65 -14.09 17.16
C VAL A 182 26.13 -13.89 16.80
N ASN A 183 27.00 -13.77 17.80
CA ASN A 183 28.45 -13.65 17.60
C ASN A 183 29.05 -14.94 17.02
N MET A 184 28.63 -16.13 17.46
CA MET A 184 29.06 -17.40 16.88
C MET A 184 28.65 -17.55 15.41
N ILE A 185 27.42 -17.13 15.06
CA ILE A 185 26.95 -17.14 13.66
C ILE A 185 27.75 -16.13 12.82
N ALA A 186 28.01 -14.93 13.36
CA ALA A 186 28.84 -13.93 12.71
C ALA A 186 30.30 -14.38 12.50
N MET A 187 30.88 -15.12 13.44
CA MET A 187 32.22 -15.71 13.30
C MET A 187 32.28 -16.88 12.32
N GLY A 188 31.19 -17.64 12.15
CA GLY A 188 31.10 -18.77 11.22
C GLY A 188 30.91 -18.37 9.75
N HIS A 189 30.42 -17.19 9.48
CA HIS A 189 30.26 -16.65 8.14
C HIS A 189 31.35 -15.60 7.88
N GLN A 190 32.44 -16.03 7.27
CA GLN A 190 33.50 -15.11 6.83
C GLN A 190 32.91 -14.15 5.78
N MET A 191 32.98 -12.83 6.09
CA MET A 191 32.78 -11.69 5.21
C MET A 191 31.41 -10.99 5.28
N ASP A 192 30.90 -10.31 4.26
CA ASP A 192 29.90 -9.23 4.28
C ASP A 192 28.62 -9.45 5.10
N ALA A 193 28.17 -10.69 5.25
CA ALA A 193 27.08 -11.04 6.14
C ALA A 193 27.37 -10.70 7.62
N ALA A 194 28.63 -10.77 8.06
CA ALA A 194 29.02 -10.44 9.43
C ALA A 194 28.80 -8.95 9.76
N GLN A 195 28.95 -8.05 8.80
CA GLN A 195 28.68 -6.61 8.99
C GLN A 195 27.19 -6.35 9.17
N ILE A 196 26.33 -7.02 8.39
CA ILE A 196 24.88 -6.93 8.51
C ILE A 196 24.45 -7.47 9.88
N PHE A 197 24.93 -8.65 10.28
CA PHE A 197 24.64 -9.23 11.59
C PHE A 197 25.18 -8.38 12.75
N THR A 198 26.34 -7.78 12.63
CA THR A 198 26.89 -6.86 13.65
C THR A 198 26.07 -5.57 13.75
N LYS A 199 25.61 -5.03 12.63
CA LYS A 199 24.73 -3.85 12.60
C LYS A 199 23.36 -4.16 13.22
N VAL A 200 22.79 -5.33 12.93
CA VAL A 200 21.54 -5.82 13.52
C VAL A 200 21.71 -6.13 15.01
N ALA A 201 22.79 -6.78 15.42
CA ALA A 201 23.09 -7.09 16.82
C ALA A 201 23.26 -5.82 17.66
N ARG A 202 24.01 -4.82 17.18
CA ARG A 202 24.15 -3.52 17.86
C ARG A 202 22.81 -2.79 18.02
N LYS A 203 21.96 -2.78 16.97
CA LYS A 203 20.61 -2.21 17.07
C LYS A 203 19.71 -3.00 18.03
N SER A 204 19.93 -4.31 18.22
CA SER A 204 19.17 -5.13 19.17
C SER A 204 19.60 -4.94 20.64
N GLU A 205 20.80 -4.45 20.88
CA GLU A 205 21.31 -4.09 22.23
C GLU A 205 20.76 -2.75 22.73
N GLU A 206 20.39 -1.83 21.80
CA GLU A 206 19.64 -0.65 22.17
C GLU A 206 18.25 -1.09 22.64
N ASN A 207 17.90 -0.74 23.86
CA ASN A 207 16.62 -1.07 24.50
C ASN A 207 15.51 -0.21 23.90
N ILE A 208 15.31 -0.30 22.58
CA ILE A 208 14.27 0.42 21.87
C ILE A 208 12.95 -0.22 22.26
N GLN A 209 12.22 0.42 23.15
CA GLN A 209 10.80 0.12 23.37
C GLN A 209 10.04 0.57 22.13
N VAL A 210 9.89 -0.33 21.17
CA VAL A 210 9.06 -0.04 19.99
C VAL A 210 7.60 -0.15 20.42
N PRO A 211 6.84 0.90 20.27
CA PRO A 211 5.42 0.91 20.60
C PRO A 211 4.68 -0.14 19.76
N ARG A 212 3.60 -0.70 20.33
CA ARG A 212 2.84 -1.80 19.72
C ARG A 212 1.66 -1.32 18.87
N ASP A 213 1.29 -0.06 19.02
CA ASP A 213 0.17 0.50 18.27
C ASP A 213 0.61 0.92 16.85
N PRO A 214 -0.29 0.84 15.87
CA PRO A 214 0.04 1.13 14.47
C PRO A 214 0.57 2.55 14.23
N ALA A 215 0.08 3.54 14.95
CA ALA A 215 0.51 4.94 14.79
C ALA A 215 1.96 5.16 15.22
N SER A 216 2.35 4.53 16.31
CA SER A 216 3.73 4.59 16.81
C SER A 216 4.69 3.80 15.92
N LEU A 217 4.25 2.67 15.36
CA LEU A 217 5.01 1.93 14.36
C LEU A 217 5.20 2.77 13.09
N ALA A 218 4.17 3.48 12.64
CA ALA A 218 4.25 4.41 11.51
C ALA A 218 5.23 5.55 11.77
N ARG A 219 5.22 6.12 12.98
CA ARG A 219 6.21 7.13 13.37
C ARG A 219 7.63 6.58 13.33
N TYR A 220 7.85 5.38 13.85
CA TYR A 220 9.15 4.73 13.81
C TYR A 220 9.61 4.45 12.38
N ALA A 221 8.70 3.94 11.51
CA ALA A 221 8.98 3.74 10.09
C ALA A 221 9.38 5.04 9.41
N GLY A 222 8.61 6.11 9.61
CA GLY A 222 8.91 7.43 9.06
C GLY A 222 10.27 7.97 9.53
N GLN A 223 10.62 7.78 10.81
CA GLN A 223 11.95 8.16 11.33
C GLN A 223 13.08 7.38 10.65
N ALA A 224 12.88 6.10 10.38
CA ALA A 224 13.86 5.29 9.68
C ALA A 224 14.00 5.73 8.21
N MET A 225 12.86 6.01 7.54
CA MET A 225 12.83 6.47 6.14
C MET A 225 13.45 7.86 5.97
N ALA A 226 13.40 8.72 6.98
CA ALA A 226 14.01 10.05 6.97
C ALA A 226 15.55 10.01 7.05
N GLN A 227 16.17 8.87 7.41
CA GLN A 227 17.62 8.73 7.43
C GLN A 227 18.19 8.67 6.01
N ALA A 228 19.41 9.15 5.83
CA ALA A 228 20.07 9.16 4.53
C ALA A 228 20.27 7.76 3.92
N ASP A 229 20.49 6.75 4.77
CA ASP A 229 20.65 5.32 4.42
C ASP A 229 19.42 4.47 4.82
N GLY A 230 18.29 5.13 5.07
CA GLY A 230 17.06 4.48 5.47
C GLY A 230 16.31 3.82 4.31
N PRO A 231 15.32 2.95 4.63
CA PRO A 231 14.47 2.36 3.60
C PRO A 231 13.65 3.46 2.90
N VAL A 232 13.44 3.31 1.60
CA VAL A 232 12.62 4.25 0.81
C VAL A 232 11.15 3.86 0.77
N ALA A 233 10.83 2.62 1.17
CA ALA A 233 9.46 2.13 1.25
C ALA A 233 9.16 1.52 2.61
N SER A 234 7.91 1.61 3.05
CA SER A 234 7.43 0.91 4.25
C SER A 234 6.00 0.40 4.09
N ILE A 235 5.69 -0.69 4.81
CA ILE A 235 4.38 -1.33 4.79
C ILE A 235 3.86 -1.49 6.21
N ILE A 236 2.62 -1.06 6.43
CA ILE A 236 1.87 -1.32 7.67
C ILE A 236 0.53 -1.94 7.30
N ARG A 237 0.02 -2.85 8.15
CA ARG A 237 -1.33 -3.41 8.03
C ARG A 237 -2.22 -2.87 9.14
N VAL A 238 -3.46 -2.55 8.78
CA VAL A 238 -4.55 -2.20 9.69
C VAL A 238 -5.71 -3.15 9.37
N ASP A 239 -6.08 -3.98 10.32
CA ASP A 239 -7.10 -5.01 10.18
C ASP A 239 -8.51 -4.55 10.59
N ASN A 240 -9.47 -5.47 10.65
CA ASN A 240 -10.82 -5.30 11.18
C ASN A 240 -11.76 -4.39 10.37
N PHE A 241 -11.54 -4.21 9.06
CA PHE A 241 -12.48 -3.54 8.16
C PHE A 241 -13.62 -4.45 7.67
N ASP A 242 -13.63 -5.74 8.04
CA ASP A 242 -14.70 -6.67 7.68
C ASP A 242 -15.95 -6.44 8.55
N THR A 243 -16.69 -5.39 8.20
CA THR A 243 -17.81 -4.85 8.99
C THR A 243 -19.18 -5.43 8.57
N HIS A 244 -19.32 -6.76 8.60
CA HIS A 244 -20.60 -7.41 8.31
C HIS A 244 -21.70 -7.07 9.33
N ALA A 245 -21.32 -6.70 10.55
CA ALA A 245 -22.26 -6.29 11.59
C ALA A 245 -21.68 -5.13 12.40
N ASN A 246 -22.57 -4.27 12.91
CA ASN A 246 -22.22 -3.14 13.77
C ASN A 246 -21.11 -2.27 13.15
N GLN A 247 -21.21 -2.01 11.84
CA GLN A 247 -20.32 -1.07 11.14
C GLN A 247 -20.43 0.30 11.79
N VAL A 248 -21.65 0.68 12.13
CA VAL A 248 -21.97 1.85 12.96
C VAL A 248 -22.63 1.42 14.27
N GLU A 249 -22.74 2.31 15.23
CA GLU A 249 -23.52 2.10 16.46
C GLU A 249 -24.99 2.45 16.22
N GLU A 250 -25.91 1.74 16.89
CA GLU A 250 -27.33 2.03 16.76
C GLU A 250 -27.63 3.44 17.29
N GLY A 251 -28.18 4.28 16.41
CA GLY A 251 -28.49 5.69 16.75
C GLY A 251 -27.31 6.65 16.61
N ASP A 252 -26.11 6.19 16.22
CA ASP A 252 -24.95 7.05 15.98
C ASP A 252 -24.15 6.52 14.76
N THR A 253 -24.39 7.10 13.60
CA THR A 253 -23.73 6.70 12.36
C THR A 253 -22.26 7.18 12.25
N ASP A 254 -21.82 8.05 13.13
CA ASP A 254 -20.43 8.54 13.20
C ASP A 254 -19.56 7.69 14.11
N ALA A 255 -20.16 6.77 14.87
CA ALA A 255 -19.49 5.82 15.76
C ALA A 255 -19.60 4.38 15.24
N GLY A 256 -18.87 3.44 15.84
CA GLY A 256 -18.92 2.02 15.52
C GLY A 256 -17.58 1.44 15.07
N ARG A 257 -17.61 0.26 14.45
CA ARG A 257 -16.41 -0.48 14.07
C ARG A 257 -15.62 0.27 12.98
N LEU A 258 -16.31 0.78 11.94
CA LEU A 258 -15.66 1.51 10.88
C LEU A 258 -15.01 2.79 11.41
N ALA A 259 -15.72 3.58 12.21
CA ALA A 259 -15.20 4.81 12.80
C ALA A 259 -13.92 4.58 13.61
N ARG A 260 -13.88 3.52 14.42
CA ARG A 260 -12.67 3.14 15.17
C ARG A 260 -11.50 2.80 14.26
N GLN A 261 -11.71 2.03 13.19
CA GLN A 261 -10.64 1.68 12.26
C GLN A 261 -10.16 2.87 11.44
N LEU A 262 -11.06 3.76 11.01
CA LEU A 262 -10.68 5.00 10.33
C LEU A 262 -9.88 5.93 11.24
N THR A 263 -10.19 5.97 12.55
CA THR A 263 -9.35 6.69 13.53
C THR A 263 -7.95 6.10 13.61
N VAL A 264 -7.80 4.77 13.58
CA VAL A 264 -6.47 4.13 13.52
C VAL A 264 -5.72 4.53 12.25
N VAL A 265 -6.39 4.56 11.10
CA VAL A 265 -5.77 5.01 9.83
C VAL A 265 -5.32 6.47 9.91
N ASP A 266 -6.17 7.33 10.45
CA ASP A 266 -5.86 8.76 10.66
C ASP A 266 -4.62 8.94 11.56
N ASP A 267 -4.56 8.19 12.66
CA ASP A 267 -3.42 8.17 13.58
C ASP A 267 -2.14 7.61 12.94
N VAL A 268 -2.24 6.59 12.08
CA VAL A 268 -1.12 6.02 11.31
C VAL A 268 -0.55 7.07 10.35
N ILE A 269 -1.40 7.76 9.59
CA ILE A 269 -0.97 8.84 8.70
C ILE A 269 -0.31 9.97 9.50
N ALA A 270 -0.89 10.35 10.63
CA ALA A 270 -0.29 11.32 11.55
C ALA A 270 1.05 10.85 12.13
N GLY A 271 1.18 9.55 12.40
CA GLY A 271 2.42 8.90 12.81
C GLY A 271 3.52 9.06 11.77
N TYR A 272 3.25 8.71 10.52
CA TYR A 272 4.17 8.91 9.40
C TYR A 272 4.58 10.36 9.24
N ARG A 273 3.63 11.30 9.26
CA ARG A 273 3.93 12.75 9.16
C ARG A 273 4.92 13.19 10.25
N ARG A 274 4.71 12.76 11.49
CA ARG A 274 5.61 13.07 12.61
C ARG A 274 6.97 12.40 12.48
N GLY A 275 7.00 11.17 11.95
CA GLY A 275 8.24 10.41 11.79
C GLY A 275 9.12 10.92 10.66
N LEU A 276 8.53 11.22 9.52
CA LEU A 276 9.23 11.71 8.32
C LEU A 276 9.80 13.13 8.52
N GLY A 277 9.15 13.98 9.33
CA GLY A 277 9.63 15.35 9.50
C GLY A 277 9.70 16.12 8.18
N GLU A 278 10.89 16.61 7.81
CA GLU A 278 11.13 17.33 6.55
C GLU A 278 11.05 16.40 5.32
N ALA A 279 11.38 15.12 5.48
CA ALA A 279 11.26 14.13 4.39
C ALA A 279 9.80 13.87 3.95
N TRP A 280 8.82 14.44 4.67
CA TRP A 280 7.42 14.43 4.28
C TRP A 280 7.16 15.09 2.92
N ASP A 281 7.92 16.12 2.59
CA ASP A 281 7.70 16.91 1.37
C ASP A 281 7.94 16.06 0.09
N ASP A 282 8.77 15.01 0.20
CA ASP A 282 9.04 14.04 -0.86
C ASP A 282 8.37 12.67 -0.62
N ALA A 283 7.47 12.56 0.35
CA ALA A 283 6.84 11.30 0.72
C ALA A 283 5.44 11.15 0.11
N ILE A 284 5.09 9.90 -0.17
CA ILE A 284 3.74 9.46 -0.54
C ILE A 284 3.32 8.34 0.41
N ILE A 285 2.11 8.45 0.94
CA ILE A 285 1.42 7.39 1.66
C ILE A 285 0.18 7.03 0.87
N LEU A 286 -0.03 5.74 0.60
CA LEU A 286 -1.27 5.28 -0.01
C LEU A 286 -1.89 4.13 0.77
N THR A 287 -3.22 4.04 0.77
CA THR A 287 -3.95 2.92 1.37
C THR A 287 -4.40 1.94 0.30
N LEU A 288 -4.36 0.64 0.59
CA LEU A 288 -4.90 -0.44 -0.23
C LEU A 288 -5.93 -1.21 0.56
N THR A 289 -7.02 -1.61 -0.08
CA THR A 289 -7.96 -2.61 0.45
C THR A 289 -8.32 -3.60 -0.64
N GLU A 290 -8.57 -4.86 -0.27
CA GLU A 290 -8.75 -5.94 -1.23
C GLU A 290 -10.02 -5.81 -2.09
N PHE A 291 -11.05 -5.17 -1.55
CA PHE A 291 -12.31 -4.82 -2.23
C PHE A 291 -13.10 -3.82 -1.38
N GLY A 292 -14.19 -3.30 -1.93
CA GLY A 292 -15.13 -2.44 -1.21
C GLY A 292 -16.26 -3.22 -0.53
N ARG A 293 -17.34 -2.51 -0.21
CA ARG A 293 -18.53 -3.07 0.43
C ARG A 293 -19.77 -2.85 -0.45
N THR A 294 -20.81 -3.65 -0.20
CA THR A 294 -22.09 -3.53 -0.93
C THR A 294 -22.68 -2.12 -0.85
N VAL A 295 -23.35 -1.69 -1.92
CA VAL A 295 -24.08 -0.41 -1.90
C VAL A 295 -25.21 -0.44 -0.87
N SER A 296 -25.91 -1.55 -0.74
CA SER A 296 -27.01 -1.69 0.22
C SER A 296 -26.51 -2.15 1.59
N VAL A 297 -27.14 -1.68 2.65
CA VAL A 297 -26.95 -2.11 4.03
C VAL A 297 -27.57 -3.49 4.21
N ASN A 298 -26.96 -4.34 5.02
CA ASN A 298 -27.51 -5.63 5.43
C ASN A 298 -28.39 -5.51 6.69
N GLY A 299 -28.89 -6.64 7.17
CA GLY A 299 -29.82 -6.67 8.33
C GLY A 299 -29.19 -6.42 9.71
N THR A 300 -27.87 -6.18 9.79
CA THR A 300 -27.11 -6.08 11.05
C THR A 300 -26.35 -4.76 11.20
N LEU A 301 -26.84 -3.68 10.56
CA LEU A 301 -26.16 -2.36 10.49
C LEU A 301 -24.74 -2.50 9.98
N GLY A 302 -24.53 -3.35 8.98
CA GLY A 302 -23.26 -3.59 8.33
C GLY A 302 -23.42 -3.70 6.82
N THR A 303 -22.37 -4.16 6.18
CA THR A 303 -22.30 -4.35 4.73
C THR A 303 -21.61 -5.67 4.40
N ASP A 304 -21.95 -6.27 3.27
CA ASP A 304 -21.26 -7.45 2.78
C ASP A 304 -20.11 -7.06 1.85
N HIS A 305 -19.26 -8.03 1.44
CA HIS A 305 -18.19 -7.79 0.50
C HIS A 305 -18.72 -7.24 -0.82
N GLY A 306 -18.11 -6.19 -1.32
CA GLY A 306 -18.44 -5.54 -2.58
C GLY A 306 -17.29 -5.58 -3.58
N TYR A 307 -17.26 -4.59 -4.49
CA TYR A 307 -16.21 -4.51 -5.52
C TYR A 307 -15.35 -3.27 -5.35
N ALA A 308 -15.78 -2.10 -5.85
CA ALA A 308 -14.98 -0.88 -5.75
C ALA A 308 -15.01 -0.25 -4.36
N SER A 309 -13.93 0.45 -4.04
CA SER A 309 -13.76 1.21 -2.80
C SER A 309 -13.14 2.58 -3.09
N VAL A 310 -12.41 3.13 -2.13
CA VAL A 310 -11.63 4.37 -2.24
C VAL A 310 -10.21 4.12 -1.76
N GLY A 311 -9.24 4.70 -2.45
CA GLY A 311 -7.87 4.80 -2.00
C GLY A 311 -7.60 6.18 -1.40
N LEU A 312 -7.00 6.23 -0.23
CA LEU A 312 -6.57 7.46 0.42
C LEU A 312 -5.08 7.68 0.13
N LEU A 313 -4.72 8.90 -0.30
CA LEU A 313 -3.35 9.32 -0.51
C LEU A 313 -3.02 10.48 0.42
N ALA A 314 -1.80 10.49 0.97
CA ALA A 314 -1.27 11.58 1.77
C ALA A 314 0.23 11.74 1.51
N GLY A 315 0.75 12.95 1.65
CA GLY A 315 2.17 13.25 1.48
C GLY A 315 2.39 14.64 0.92
N GLY A 316 3.58 15.19 1.14
CA GLY A 316 3.96 16.49 0.61
C GLY A 316 4.22 16.47 -0.91
N SER A 317 4.45 15.29 -1.49
CA SER A 317 4.62 15.12 -2.94
C SER A 317 3.34 15.31 -3.75
N LEU A 318 2.16 15.31 -3.13
CA LEU A 318 0.90 15.58 -3.83
C LEU A 318 0.81 17.04 -4.25
N SER A 319 0.36 17.31 -5.46
CA SER A 319 0.24 18.68 -6.00
C SER A 319 -1.10 19.35 -5.76
N GLY A 320 -1.97 18.73 -4.97
CA GLY A 320 -3.27 19.28 -4.66
C GLY A 320 -4.09 18.34 -3.78
N SER A 321 -5.31 18.77 -3.48
CA SER A 321 -6.27 17.99 -2.70
C SER A 321 -7.59 17.88 -3.42
N GLY A 322 -8.25 16.76 -3.23
CA GLY A 322 -9.59 16.54 -3.78
C GLY A 322 -9.95 15.08 -3.83
N VAL A 323 -11.13 14.81 -4.37
CA VAL A 323 -11.57 13.45 -4.68
C VAL A 323 -11.53 13.29 -6.19
N ILE A 324 -10.66 12.41 -6.65
CA ILE A 324 -10.54 12.00 -8.04
C ILE A 324 -11.50 10.84 -8.23
N ALA A 325 -12.48 11.00 -9.11
CA ALA A 325 -13.47 9.98 -9.40
C ALA A 325 -14.04 10.17 -10.81
N ASP A 326 -14.17 9.09 -11.54
CA ASP A 326 -15.12 8.95 -12.64
C ASP A 326 -16.35 8.27 -12.04
N TRP A 327 -17.30 9.10 -11.53
CA TRP A 327 -18.35 8.60 -10.66
C TRP A 327 -19.43 7.84 -11.44
N PRO A 328 -19.64 6.52 -11.17
CA PRO A 328 -20.57 5.70 -11.96
C PRO A 328 -22.04 5.90 -11.56
N GLY A 329 -22.31 6.40 -10.34
CA GLY A 329 -23.63 6.44 -9.73
C GLY A 329 -23.94 5.22 -8.85
N LEU A 330 -24.98 5.37 -8.00
CA LEU A 330 -25.45 4.33 -7.08
C LEU A 330 -26.79 3.72 -7.51
N SER A 331 -27.37 4.12 -8.65
CA SER A 331 -28.62 3.51 -9.11
C SER A 331 -28.39 2.04 -9.48
N LYS A 332 -29.43 1.21 -9.40
CA LYS A 332 -29.32 -0.24 -9.67
C LYS A 332 -28.73 -0.59 -11.06
N LYS A 333 -28.92 0.26 -12.04
CA LYS A 333 -28.39 0.06 -13.41
C LYS A 333 -26.87 0.35 -13.49
N ASP A 334 -26.38 1.24 -12.61
CA ASP A 334 -25.01 1.73 -12.58
C ASP A 334 -24.11 0.87 -11.66
N GLN A 335 -24.73 -0.01 -10.86
CA GLN A 335 -24.04 -0.91 -9.95
C GLN A 335 -23.43 -2.11 -10.69
N PHE A 336 -22.22 -2.51 -10.29
CA PHE A 336 -21.63 -3.78 -10.67
C PHE A 336 -22.49 -4.93 -10.12
N GLU A 337 -22.91 -5.85 -11.00
CA GLU A 337 -23.84 -6.95 -10.67
C GLU A 337 -25.14 -6.48 -9.98
N LYS A 338 -25.56 -5.24 -10.20
CA LYS A 338 -26.74 -4.61 -9.54
C LYS A 338 -26.65 -4.62 -7.99
N ARG A 339 -25.46 -4.58 -7.46
CA ARG A 339 -25.18 -4.78 -6.04
C ARG A 339 -24.08 -3.90 -5.47
N ASP A 340 -22.96 -3.79 -6.17
CA ASP A 340 -21.74 -3.17 -5.66
C ASP A 340 -21.45 -1.86 -6.42
N LEU A 341 -20.63 -1.00 -5.84
CA LEU A 341 -20.09 0.14 -6.58
C LEU A 341 -19.26 -0.36 -7.77
N MET A 342 -19.51 0.17 -8.94
CA MET A 342 -18.72 -0.10 -10.15
C MET A 342 -17.32 0.53 -9.98
N ALA A 343 -16.27 -0.21 -10.32
CA ALA A 343 -14.94 0.37 -10.44
C ALA A 343 -14.78 1.03 -11.82
N THR A 344 -14.39 2.28 -11.83
CA THR A 344 -14.11 3.08 -13.04
C THR A 344 -12.62 3.37 -13.19
N ILE A 345 -11.84 3.26 -12.10
CA ILE A 345 -10.40 3.47 -12.08
C ILE A 345 -9.71 2.18 -11.62
N ASP A 346 -8.78 1.67 -12.44
CA ASP A 346 -7.89 0.59 -12.04
C ASP A 346 -6.88 1.11 -11.00
N TYR A 347 -6.92 0.57 -9.80
CA TYR A 347 -6.07 1.06 -8.71
C TYR A 347 -4.57 0.84 -8.95
N ARG A 348 -4.20 -0.10 -9.83
CA ARG A 348 -2.80 -0.28 -10.27
C ARG A 348 -2.26 0.96 -10.97
N SER A 349 -3.11 1.72 -11.68
CA SER A 349 -2.75 3.01 -12.29
C SER A 349 -2.36 4.06 -11.23
N VAL A 350 -3.06 4.06 -10.09
CA VAL A 350 -2.73 4.94 -8.95
C VAL A 350 -1.42 4.52 -8.32
N CYS A 351 -1.23 3.21 -8.10
CA CYS A 351 0.04 2.67 -7.59
C CYS A 351 1.20 3.01 -8.54
N ALA A 352 1.00 2.89 -9.86
CA ALA A 352 1.99 3.24 -10.87
C ALA A 352 2.39 4.72 -10.79
N ALA A 353 1.42 5.63 -10.69
CA ALA A 353 1.68 7.06 -10.54
C ALA A 353 2.48 7.38 -9.27
N CYS A 354 2.18 6.67 -8.15
CA CYS A 354 2.94 6.80 -6.92
C CYS A 354 4.40 6.31 -7.08
N LEU A 355 4.62 5.22 -7.83
CA LEU A 355 5.97 4.71 -8.12
C LEU A 355 6.75 5.65 -9.07
N GLU A 356 6.10 6.20 -10.11
CA GLU A 356 6.69 7.23 -10.96
C GLU A 356 7.22 8.39 -10.10
N LYS A 357 6.39 8.92 -9.20
CA LYS A 357 6.75 10.08 -8.37
C LYS A 357 7.80 9.76 -7.32
N SER A 358 7.64 8.64 -6.58
CA SER A 358 8.51 8.33 -5.44
C SER A 358 9.85 7.70 -5.83
N LEU A 359 9.87 6.86 -6.88
CA LEU A 359 11.06 6.12 -7.29
C LEU A 359 11.69 6.65 -8.58
N GLY A 360 11.02 7.56 -9.30
CA GLY A 360 11.50 8.09 -10.59
C GLY A 360 11.49 7.06 -11.71
N LEU A 361 10.67 6.02 -11.60
CA LEU A 361 10.54 4.98 -12.61
C LEU A 361 9.65 5.44 -13.76
N ASP A 362 9.98 5.01 -14.97
CA ASP A 362 9.17 5.27 -16.15
C ASP A 362 7.86 4.48 -16.13
N HIS A 363 6.75 5.10 -16.58
CA HIS A 363 5.42 4.46 -16.57
C HIS A 363 5.37 3.17 -17.38
N ASP A 364 5.98 3.13 -18.56
CA ASP A 364 5.94 1.96 -19.44
C ASP A 364 6.70 0.77 -18.82
N LEU A 365 7.79 1.05 -18.08
CA LEU A 365 8.49 0.05 -17.29
C LEU A 365 7.63 -0.46 -16.13
N ILE A 366 6.96 0.43 -15.41
CA ILE A 366 6.05 0.07 -14.31
C ILE A 366 4.90 -0.79 -14.85
N ALA A 367 4.25 -0.35 -15.91
CA ALA A 367 3.13 -1.05 -16.52
C ALA A 367 3.51 -2.45 -16.99
N SER A 368 4.63 -2.56 -17.72
CA SER A 368 5.07 -3.83 -18.32
C SER A 368 5.77 -4.78 -17.34
N GLN A 369 6.68 -4.29 -16.50
CA GLN A 369 7.54 -5.15 -15.68
C GLN A 369 7.02 -5.32 -14.24
N ILE A 370 6.24 -4.35 -13.72
CA ILE A 370 5.72 -4.41 -12.36
C ILE A 370 4.29 -4.93 -12.32
N PHE A 371 3.40 -4.42 -13.18
CA PHE A 371 2.00 -4.85 -13.20
C PHE A 371 1.65 -5.83 -14.32
N HIS A 372 2.60 -6.13 -15.22
CA HIS A 372 2.43 -7.04 -16.36
C HIS A 372 1.24 -6.67 -17.26
N GLN A 373 0.96 -5.36 -17.35
CA GLN A 373 -0.13 -4.75 -18.11
C GLN A 373 0.39 -3.55 -18.91
N PRO A 374 0.95 -3.75 -20.12
CA PRO A 374 1.56 -2.67 -20.90
C PRO A 374 0.63 -1.52 -21.27
N ASP A 375 -0.67 -1.76 -21.29
CA ASP A 375 -1.73 -0.78 -21.58
C ASP A 375 -2.37 -0.19 -20.30
N LEU A 376 -1.69 -0.29 -19.14
CA LEU A 376 -2.16 0.28 -17.89
C LEU A 376 -2.33 1.81 -18.04
N PRO A 377 -3.54 2.37 -17.78
CA PRO A 377 -3.77 3.81 -17.93
C PRO A 377 -2.85 4.64 -17.04
N ARG A 378 -2.34 5.76 -17.56
CA ARG A 378 -1.54 6.71 -16.80
C ARG A 378 -2.45 7.77 -16.18
N VAL A 379 -2.40 7.90 -14.85
CA VAL A 379 -3.19 8.88 -14.07
C VAL A 379 -2.31 9.87 -13.30
N PHE A 380 -1.02 9.95 -13.66
CA PHE A 380 -0.01 10.74 -12.95
C PHE A 380 -0.41 12.22 -12.81
N GLU A 381 -0.86 12.84 -13.87
CA GLU A 381 -1.19 14.27 -13.92
C GLU A 381 -2.40 14.64 -13.04
N HIS A 382 -3.23 13.67 -12.67
CA HIS A 382 -4.35 13.89 -11.74
C HIS A 382 -3.91 13.97 -10.27
N LEU A 383 -2.73 13.45 -9.95
CA LEU A 383 -2.20 13.33 -8.59
C LEU A 383 -1.00 14.25 -8.33
N PHE A 384 -0.17 14.48 -9.35
CA PHE A 384 1.16 15.07 -9.21
C PHE A 384 1.46 16.18 -10.24
N ALA A 385 0.43 16.82 -10.78
CA ALA A 385 0.57 17.90 -11.79
C ALA A 385 1.22 19.16 -11.23
#